data_b09db29d33f46d7fb071a1ec3facd95a
#
_entry.id   b09db29d33f46d7fb071a1ec3facd95a
#
_cell.length_a   1.000
_cell.length_b   1.000
_cell.length_c   1.000
_cell.angle_alpha   90.00
_cell.angle_beta   90.00
_cell.angle_gamma   90.00
#
_symmetry.space_group_name_H-M   'P 1'
#
loop_
_entity.id
_entity.type
_entity.pdbx_description
1 polymer ?
#
loop_
_entity_poly.entity_id
_entity_poly.type
_entity_poly.pdbx_seq_one_letter_code
_entity_poly.pdbx_strand_id
1 'polypeptide(L)'
;MSWLIKLAVLIVAFAGSSVNVRASAAGLELVAAVRAMDGLGVRAALQDGADVNAAEPDGTTPLHWAVHLDNSAIVEFLLTNGADVDASNRYGVKPISLACTNGNAEIVELLLEAGADANTELAEGETSLMTAARTGVLEVIELLLNHGADVNAAETWRGQTALMWTAAEGHARLIPTLLSHGADIKVRSTDGWTALLFAVRQGEIDSVQTLLEAGADVEESLPVEEQQRRGGTSAERSATGLNAFLLAAANAHYELASLLVDRGADVNVASRGWTALHQVSWVRKAGVAGSNNPAPKGSGSMTSLEFVRKLVAAGADVNALVTRRPPAGITRLNFVGGTPFLLAARTGDAELMRLLAELGGDPLVPNEDNTTPIMVASGVGTSSPGEDPGTELEVLEAVTAAYELGGKVNDVDDNGETVMHGAAYKHLPRVVELLVEIGADIAVWNQPNAQGWTPLDIVEGVHRGMNVQSNAPTATAVRSVMKVAGVVPPAGN
;
A
#
# COMPACT_ATOMS: atom_id res chain seq x y z
N MET A 1 0.46 6.57 -2.38
CA MET A 1 1.49 7.44 -3.01
C MET A 1 1.21 7.43 -4.49
N SER A 2 0.62 8.52 -4.97
CA SER A 2 0.32 8.71 -6.40
C SER A 2 1.60 8.55 -7.22
N TRP A 3 1.70 7.46 -7.95
CA TRP A 3 2.73 7.27 -8.98
C TRP A 3 2.29 8.04 -10.22
N LEU A 4 2.48 9.35 -10.20
CA LEU A 4 2.56 10.15 -11.40
C LEU A 4 3.85 9.76 -12.14
N ILE A 5 3.82 8.65 -12.85
CA ILE A 5 4.77 8.41 -13.94
C ILE A 5 4.26 9.24 -15.11
N LYS A 6 4.67 10.52 -15.12
CA LYS A 6 4.75 11.25 -16.38
C LYS A 6 5.71 10.45 -17.24
N LEU A 7 5.21 9.90 -18.33
CA LEU A 7 6.05 9.36 -19.39
C LEU A 7 6.87 10.54 -19.94
N ALA A 8 8.01 10.80 -19.29
CA ALA A 8 9.03 11.66 -19.87
C ALA A 8 9.59 10.85 -21.03
N VAL A 9 9.31 11.27 -22.26
CA VAL A 9 10.06 10.84 -23.45
C VAL A 9 11.50 11.24 -23.19
N LEU A 10 12.27 10.30 -22.65
CA LEU A 10 13.71 10.48 -22.41
C LEU A 10 14.40 10.28 -23.76
N ILE A 11 14.77 11.36 -24.43
CA ILE A 11 15.66 11.35 -25.58
C ILE A 11 17.06 10.96 -25.06
N VAL A 12 17.37 9.66 -25.07
CA VAL A 12 18.73 9.17 -24.87
C VAL A 12 19.27 8.83 -26.26
N ALA A 13 20.19 9.64 -26.75
CA ALA A 13 20.96 9.35 -27.94
C ALA A 13 21.88 8.13 -27.69
N PHE A 14 21.58 6.99 -28.27
CA PHE A 14 22.54 5.91 -28.46
C PHE A 14 22.84 5.73 -29.94
N ALA A 15 24.11 5.91 -30.31
CA ALA A 15 24.64 5.66 -31.64
C ALA A 15 24.81 4.14 -31.86
N GLY A 16 24.24 3.65 -32.96
CA GLY A 16 24.56 2.28 -33.41
C GLY A 16 23.64 1.74 -34.51
N SER A 17 24.11 1.79 -35.74
CA SER A 17 23.62 1.10 -36.96
C SER A 17 22.53 1.85 -37.78
N SER A 18 23.00 2.55 -38.75
CA SER A 18 22.29 3.34 -39.72
C SER A 18 21.49 2.54 -40.72
N VAL A 19 20.17 2.57 -40.63
CA VAL A 19 19.33 2.61 -41.84
C VAL A 19 19.14 4.09 -42.16
N ASN A 20 19.93 4.58 -43.11
CA ASN A 20 19.82 5.96 -43.59
C ASN A 20 18.57 6.10 -44.47
N VAL A 21 17.40 6.30 -43.91
CA VAL A 21 16.31 6.99 -44.57
C VAL A 21 16.59 8.49 -44.38
N ARG A 22 17.27 9.09 -45.34
CA ARG A 22 17.36 10.56 -45.43
C ARG A 22 15.97 11.08 -45.67
N ALA A 23 15.34 11.63 -44.62
CA ALA A 23 14.20 12.51 -44.81
C ALA A 23 14.58 13.58 -45.85
N SER A 24 13.76 13.76 -46.88
CA SER A 24 13.98 14.85 -47.83
C SER A 24 13.88 16.20 -47.06
N ALA A 25 14.53 17.25 -47.58
CA ALA A 25 14.42 18.57 -46.94
C ALA A 25 12.95 18.99 -46.74
N ALA A 26 12.09 18.69 -47.74
CA ALA A 26 10.66 18.95 -47.66
C ALA A 26 9.94 18.14 -46.55
N GLY A 27 10.38 16.89 -46.30
CA GLY A 27 9.84 16.10 -45.15
C GLY A 27 10.19 16.67 -43.79
N LEU A 28 11.41 17.22 -43.65
CA LEU A 28 11.80 17.93 -42.43
C LEU A 28 11.02 19.24 -42.24
N GLU A 29 10.72 19.95 -43.31
CA GLU A 29 9.86 21.15 -43.28
C GLU A 29 8.43 20.81 -42.86
N LEU A 30 7.87 19.69 -43.35
CA LEU A 30 6.56 19.21 -42.93
C LEU A 30 6.53 18.90 -41.41
N VAL A 31 7.48 18.11 -40.91
CA VAL A 31 7.58 17.82 -39.47
C VAL A 31 7.72 19.12 -38.65
N ALA A 32 8.54 20.07 -39.13
CA ALA A 32 8.71 21.36 -38.45
C ALA A 32 7.41 22.19 -38.41
N ALA A 33 6.65 22.21 -39.51
CA ALA A 33 5.36 22.89 -39.59
C ALA A 33 4.31 22.25 -38.64
N VAL A 34 4.26 20.92 -38.58
CA VAL A 34 3.36 20.22 -37.65
C VAL A 34 3.73 20.52 -36.21
N ARG A 35 5.01 20.46 -35.85
CA ARG A 35 5.50 20.79 -34.49
C ARG A 35 5.24 22.24 -34.09
N ALA A 36 5.23 23.15 -35.05
CA ALA A 36 4.86 24.54 -34.87
C ALA A 36 3.33 24.77 -34.84
N MET A 37 2.52 23.73 -35.06
CA MET A 37 1.06 23.82 -35.26
C MET A 37 0.67 24.79 -36.37
N ASP A 38 1.54 24.97 -37.39
CA ASP A 38 1.31 25.85 -38.52
C ASP A 38 0.56 25.11 -39.63
N GLY A 39 -0.77 25.14 -39.60
CA GLY A 39 -1.62 24.48 -40.58
C GLY A 39 -1.42 25.02 -42.02
N LEU A 40 -0.99 26.26 -42.21
CA LEU A 40 -0.66 26.78 -43.55
C LEU A 40 0.67 26.23 -44.03
N GLY A 41 1.67 26.16 -43.17
CA GLY A 41 2.96 25.54 -43.44
C GLY A 41 2.84 24.05 -43.77
N VAL A 42 1.97 23.30 -43.04
CA VAL A 42 1.65 21.89 -43.34
C VAL A 42 1.06 21.74 -44.75
N ARG A 43 0.09 22.59 -45.12
CA ARG A 43 -0.51 22.56 -46.46
C ARG A 43 0.50 22.89 -47.55
N ALA A 44 1.33 23.92 -47.36
CA ALA A 44 2.37 24.32 -48.32
C ALA A 44 3.39 23.19 -48.51
N ALA A 45 3.91 22.60 -47.43
CA ALA A 45 4.89 21.51 -47.52
C ALA A 45 4.35 20.29 -48.32
N LEU A 46 3.09 19.90 -48.11
CA LEU A 46 2.47 18.79 -48.88
C LEU A 46 2.22 19.18 -50.32
N GLN A 47 1.85 20.42 -50.61
CA GLN A 47 1.70 20.92 -51.99
C GLN A 47 3.04 20.95 -52.76
N ASP A 48 4.13 21.23 -52.04
CA ASP A 48 5.51 21.21 -52.56
C ASP A 48 6.07 19.77 -52.66
N GLY A 49 5.26 18.76 -52.41
CA GLY A 49 5.57 17.34 -52.60
C GLY A 49 6.33 16.70 -51.43
N ALA A 50 6.19 17.23 -50.20
CA ALA A 50 6.69 16.54 -49.04
C ALA A 50 5.99 15.18 -48.88
N ASP A 51 6.75 14.16 -48.51
CA ASP A 51 6.19 12.87 -48.12
C ASP A 51 5.43 13.00 -46.81
N VAL A 52 4.12 12.74 -46.82
CA VAL A 52 3.24 12.83 -45.64
C VAL A 52 3.70 11.88 -44.51
N ASN A 53 4.42 10.80 -44.87
CA ASN A 53 4.98 9.80 -43.96
C ASN A 53 6.47 10.02 -43.68
N ALA A 54 7.02 11.18 -44.00
CA ALA A 54 8.42 11.49 -43.72
C ALA A 54 8.71 11.36 -42.24
N ALA A 55 9.53 10.37 -41.85
CA ALA A 55 9.81 10.05 -40.48
C ALA A 55 11.12 10.69 -39.98
N GLU A 56 11.16 11.11 -38.73
CA GLU A 56 12.38 11.46 -38.00
C GLU A 56 13.26 10.21 -37.81
N PRO A 57 14.54 10.36 -37.40
CA PRO A 57 15.46 9.21 -37.24
C PRO A 57 14.99 8.11 -36.27
N ASP A 58 14.04 8.43 -35.40
CA ASP A 58 13.43 7.48 -34.48
C ASP A 58 12.14 6.83 -35.01
N GLY A 59 11.74 7.17 -36.24
CA GLY A 59 10.52 6.69 -36.89
C GLY A 59 9.28 7.52 -36.57
N THR A 60 9.39 8.62 -35.82
CA THR A 60 8.27 9.51 -35.51
C THR A 60 7.84 10.28 -36.76
N THR A 61 6.57 10.12 -37.21
CA THR A 61 5.99 10.74 -38.38
C THR A 61 5.30 12.07 -38.08
N PRO A 62 4.95 12.89 -39.08
CA PRO A 62 4.09 14.06 -38.86
C PRO A 62 2.79 13.74 -38.14
N LEU A 63 2.16 12.57 -38.45
CA LEU A 63 0.94 12.16 -37.77
C LEU A 63 1.15 11.90 -36.27
N HIS A 64 2.26 11.28 -35.87
CA HIS A 64 2.59 11.14 -34.44
C HIS A 64 2.67 12.51 -33.74
N TRP A 65 3.32 13.50 -34.35
CA TRP A 65 3.42 14.83 -33.79
C TRP A 65 2.08 15.55 -33.72
N ALA A 66 1.25 15.46 -34.76
CA ALA A 66 -0.07 16.08 -34.80
C ALA A 66 -0.96 15.52 -33.66
N VAL A 67 -0.94 14.21 -33.46
CA VAL A 67 -1.66 13.53 -32.37
C VAL A 67 -1.07 13.91 -31.01
N HIS A 68 0.25 13.86 -30.86
CA HIS A 68 0.93 14.24 -29.60
C HIS A 68 0.62 15.67 -29.16
N LEU A 69 0.51 16.59 -30.13
CA LEU A 69 0.18 18.00 -29.90
C LEU A 69 -1.33 18.26 -29.82
N ASP A 70 -2.14 17.19 -29.88
CA ASP A 70 -3.59 17.23 -29.73
C ASP A 70 -4.31 18.14 -30.75
N ASN A 71 -3.86 18.13 -32.00
CA ASN A 71 -4.38 19.00 -33.05
C ASN A 71 -5.22 18.21 -34.11
N SER A 72 -6.52 18.07 -33.81
CA SER A 72 -7.46 17.32 -34.66
C SER A 72 -7.47 17.79 -36.12
N ALA A 73 -7.38 19.11 -36.36
CA ALA A 73 -7.42 19.66 -37.72
C ALA A 73 -6.20 19.25 -38.58
N ILE A 74 -5.00 19.20 -37.94
CA ILE A 74 -3.79 18.72 -38.62
C ILE A 74 -3.85 17.20 -38.77
N VAL A 75 -4.35 16.47 -37.79
CA VAL A 75 -4.54 15.01 -37.86
C VAL A 75 -5.44 14.65 -39.02
N GLU A 76 -6.66 15.23 -39.11
CA GLU A 76 -7.61 15.03 -40.19
C GLU A 76 -6.98 15.35 -41.58
N PHE A 77 -6.27 16.46 -41.66
CA PHE A 77 -5.62 16.86 -42.90
C PHE A 77 -4.53 15.88 -43.34
N LEU A 78 -3.67 15.42 -42.42
CA LEU A 78 -2.64 14.41 -42.71
C LEU A 78 -3.24 13.08 -43.15
N LEU A 79 -4.27 12.59 -42.44
CA LEU A 79 -4.97 11.35 -42.79
C LEU A 79 -5.62 11.44 -44.20
N THR A 80 -6.29 12.57 -44.50
CA THR A 80 -6.88 12.81 -45.83
C THR A 80 -5.84 12.83 -46.96
N ASN A 81 -4.59 13.18 -46.66
CA ASN A 81 -3.47 13.18 -47.60
C ASN A 81 -2.65 11.86 -47.55
N GLY A 82 -3.16 10.80 -46.93
CA GLY A 82 -2.59 9.46 -46.99
C GLY A 82 -1.51 9.20 -45.95
N ALA A 83 -1.57 9.87 -44.79
CA ALA A 83 -0.72 9.52 -43.66
C ALA A 83 -1.00 8.07 -43.23
N ASP A 84 0.06 7.33 -42.96
CA ASP A 84 -0.01 5.96 -42.45
C ASP A 84 -0.47 5.97 -40.98
N VAL A 85 -1.72 5.56 -40.78
CA VAL A 85 -2.38 5.56 -39.47
C VAL A 85 -1.74 4.59 -38.48
N ASP A 86 -1.11 3.52 -39.02
CA ASP A 86 -0.44 2.48 -38.21
C ASP A 86 1.09 2.62 -38.20
N ALA A 87 1.62 3.75 -38.66
CA ALA A 87 3.06 4.02 -38.57
C ALA A 87 3.55 3.79 -37.12
N SER A 88 4.64 3.05 -36.97
CA SER A 88 5.21 2.74 -35.66
C SER A 88 6.61 3.33 -35.55
N ASN A 89 6.89 4.04 -34.48
CA ASN A 89 8.24 4.49 -34.22
C ASN A 89 9.10 3.36 -33.62
N ARG A 90 10.40 3.60 -33.42
CA ARG A 90 11.33 2.59 -32.87
C ARG A 90 11.00 2.09 -31.45
N TYR A 91 10.09 2.77 -30.75
CA TYR A 91 9.60 2.39 -29.43
C TYR A 91 8.28 1.60 -29.50
N GLY A 92 7.81 1.29 -30.69
CA GLY A 92 6.53 0.60 -30.91
C GLY A 92 5.30 1.51 -30.73
N VAL A 93 5.50 2.81 -30.56
CA VAL A 93 4.39 3.75 -30.35
C VAL A 93 3.72 4.05 -31.71
N LYS A 94 2.40 3.89 -31.77
CA LYS A 94 1.56 4.26 -32.91
C LYS A 94 0.71 5.50 -32.57
N PRO A 95 0.19 6.24 -33.57
CA PRO A 95 -0.65 7.42 -33.34
C PRO A 95 -1.82 7.17 -32.38
N ILE A 96 -2.54 6.05 -32.51
CA ILE A 96 -3.69 5.73 -31.66
C ILE A 96 -3.30 5.60 -30.17
N SER A 97 -2.12 5.06 -29.86
CA SER A 97 -1.65 4.97 -28.47
C SER A 97 -1.43 6.36 -27.84
N LEU A 98 -0.95 7.32 -28.65
CA LEU A 98 -0.79 8.71 -28.20
C LEU A 98 -2.15 9.40 -28.00
N ALA A 99 -3.11 9.16 -28.91
CA ALA A 99 -4.46 9.71 -28.80
C ALA A 99 -5.18 9.20 -27.54
N CYS A 100 -5.05 7.91 -27.23
CA CYS A 100 -5.58 7.31 -25.99
C CYS A 100 -4.88 7.88 -24.74
N THR A 101 -3.58 8.17 -24.81
CA THR A 101 -2.85 8.83 -23.71
C THR A 101 -3.32 10.26 -23.49
N ASN A 102 -3.62 11.01 -24.54
CA ASN A 102 -4.18 12.36 -24.48
C ASN A 102 -5.65 12.35 -24.01
N GLY A 103 -6.38 11.26 -24.25
CA GLY A 103 -7.80 11.14 -23.96
C GLY A 103 -8.68 11.93 -24.95
N ASN A 104 -8.18 12.23 -26.15
CA ASN A 104 -8.94 13.01 -27.15
C ASN A 104 -9.79 12.06 -28.03
N ALA A 105 -11.09 12.03 -27.74
CA ALA A 105 -12.04 11.17 -28.44
C ALA A 105 -12.15 11.51 -29.94
N GLU A 106 -12.10 12.79 -30.32
CA GLU A 106 -12.16 13.22 -31.72
C GLU A 106 -10.98 12.65 -32.52
N ILE A 107 -9.77 12.73 -31.98
CA ILE A 107 -8.58 12.18 -32.67
C ILE A 107 -8.62 10.65 -32.69
N VAL A 108 -9.08 10.00 -31.61
CA VAL A 108 -9.25 8.53 -31.60
C VAL A 108 -10.26 8.11 -32.68
N GLU A 109 -11.39 8.80 -32.80
CA GLU A 109 -12.39 8.53 -33.86
C GLU A 109 -11.81 8.68 -35.26
N LEU A 110 -11.12 9.79 -35.53
CA LEU A 110 -10.45 10.02 -36.82
C LEU A 110 -9.45 8.92 -37.17
N LEU A 111 -8.67 8.45 -36.21
CA LEU A 111 -7.69 7.38 -36.42
C LEU A 111 -8.38 6.04 -36.68
N LEU A 112 -9.42 5.69 -35.91
CA LEU A 112 -10.17 4.45 -36.07
C LEU A 112 -10.94 4.42 -37.41
N GLU A 113 -11.54 5.54 -37.81
CA GLU A 113 -12.19 5.68 -39.14
C GLU A 113 -11.18 5.57 -40.29
N ALA A 114 -9.94 6.02 -40.11
CA ALA A 114 -8.84 5.84 -41.04
C ALA A 114 -8.26 4.41 -41.06
N GLY A 115 -8.76 3.52 -40.20
CA GLY A 115 -8.38 2.12 -40.15
C GLY A 115 -7.30 1.76 -39.13
N ALA A 116 -7.07 2.59 -38.11
CA ALA A 116 -6.19 2.23 -36.98
C ALA A 116 -6.69 0.95 -36.29
N ASP A 117 -5.76 0.09 -35.91
CA ASP A 117 -6.08 -1.13 -35.19
C ASP A 117 -6.41 -0.80 -33.71
N ALA A 118 -7.67 -1.02 -33.29
CA ALA A 118 -8.14 -0.81 -31.93
C ALA A 118 -7.43 -1.71 -30.88
N ASN A 119 -6.81 -2.82 -31.37
CA ASN A 119 -6.01 -3.74 -30.54
C ASN A 119 -4.51 -3.41 -30.57
N THR A 120 -4.15 -2.21 -31.00
CA THR A 120 -2.74 -1.78 -30.96
C THR A 120 -2.17 -1.91 -29.55
N GLU A 121 -1.01 -2.59 -29.49
CA GLU A 121 -0.26 -2.81 -28.25
C GLU A 121 1.03 -1.98 -28.24
N LEU A 122 1.38 -1.51 -27.07
CA LEU A 122 2.72 -0.99 -26.74
C LEU A 122 3.66 -2.15 -26.34
N ALA A 123 4.91 -1.81 -26.07
CA ALA A 123 5.82 -2.77 -25.45
C ALA A 123 5.17 -3.36 -24.18
N GLU A 124 5.40 -4.66 -23.94
CA GLU A 124 4.82 -5.40 -22.80
C GLU A 124 3.32 -5.74 -22.94
N GLY A 125 2.71 -5.49 -24.10
CA GLY A 125 1.32 -5.87 -24.40
C GLY A 125 0.27 -4.94 -23.80
N GLU A 126 0.64 -3.72 -23.35
CA GLU A 126 -0.34 -2.70 -22.95
C GLU A 126 -1.15 -2.26 -24.18
N THR A 127 -2.46 -2.52 -24.17
CA THR A 127 -3.35 -2.16 -25.29
C THR A 127 -3.80 -0.70 -25.21
N SER A 128 -4.26 -0.16 -26.35
CA SER A 128 -4.89 1.16 -26.42
C SER A 128 -6.08 1.29 -25.44
N LEU A 129 -6.85 0.20 -25.25
CA LEU A 129 -7.96 0.16 -24.30
C LEU A 129 -7.47 0.26 -22.84
N MET A 130 -6.34 -0.37 -22.47
CA MET A 130 -5.76 -0.24 -21.15
C MET A 130 -5.27 1.19 -20.89
N THR A 131 -4.62 1.81 -21.89
CA THR A 131 -4.21 3.22 -21.82
C THR A 131 -5.41 4.14 -21.61
N ALA A 132 -6.50 3.93 -22.36
CA ALA A 132 -7.75 4.67 -22.22
C ALA A 132 -8.42 4.43 -20.85
N ALA A 133 -8.39 3.20 -20.35
CA ALA A 133 -8.89 2.85 -19.01
C ALA A 133 -8.19 3.64 -17.89
N ARG A 134 -6.90 3.89 -18.04
CA ARG A 134 -6.10 4.69 -17.09
C ARG A 134 -6.41 6.20 -17.19
N THR A 135 -6.71 6.70 -18.40
CA THR A 135 -7.05 8.12 -18.57
C THR A 135 -8.47 8.47 -18.13
N GLY A 136 -9.37 7.51 -18.09
CA GLY A 136 -10.71 7.67 -17.56
C GLY A 136 -11.72 8.35 -18.47
N VAL A 137 -11.46 8.42 -19.81
CA VAL A 137 -12.34 9.07 -20.78
C VAL A 137 -13.30 8.04 -21.36
N LEU A 138 -14.60 8.16 -21.03
CA LEU A 138 -15.63 7.21 -21.44
C LEU A 138 -15.76 7.11 -22.97
N GLU A 139 -15.78 8.23 -23.64
CA GLU A 139 -15.96 8.31 -25.10
C GLU A 139 -14.85 7.54 -25.84
N VAL A 140 -13.61 7.61 -25.35
CA VAL A 140 -12.47 6.86 -25.92
C VAL A 140 -12.64 5.35 -25.73
N ILE A 141 -13.08 4.93 -24.54
CA ILE A 141 -13.36 3.51 -24.23
C ILE A 141 -14.46 2.99 -25.19
N GLU A 142 -15.57 3.74 -25.34
CA GLU A 142 -16.68 3.34 -26.21
C GLU A 142 -16.25 3.24 -27.67
N LEU A 143 -15.46 4.19 -28.17
CA LEU A 143 -14.92 4.16 -29.54
C LEU A 143 -14.06 2.93 -29.78
N LEU A 144 -13.12 2.63 -28.88
CA LEU A 144 -12.24 1.45 -29.02
C LEU A 144 -13.04 0.14 -29.00
N LEU A 145 -13.98 0.00 -28.05
CA LEU A 145 -14.82 -1.20 -27.94
C LEU A 145 -15.73 -1.39 -29.14
N ASN A 146 -16.34 -0.31 -29.68
CA ASN A 146 -17.17 -0.35 -30.88
C ASN A 146 -16.39 -0.71 -32.12
N HIS A 147 -15.06 -0.46 -32.14
CA HIS A 147 -14.16 -0.85 -33.22
C HIS A 147 -13.43 -2.19 -32.96
N GLY A 148 -13.91 -2.97 -31.98
CA GLY A 148 -13.47 -4.35 -31.79
C GLY A 148 -12.23 -4.51 -30.90
N ALA A 149 -11.94 -3.56 -30.02
CA ALA A 149 -10.92 -3.75 -28.99
C ALA A 149 -11.27 -4.96 -28.09
N ASP A 150 -10.31 -5.84 -27.86
CA ASP A 150 -10.47 -6.96 -26.93
C ASP A 150 -10.51 -6.45 -25.48
N VAL A 151 -11.71 -6.47 -24.89
CA VAL A 151 -11.96 -6.01 -23.53
C VAL A 151 -11.24 -6.83 -22.47
N ASN A 152 -10.88 -8.09 -22.79
CA ASN A 152 -10.21 -9.03 -21.89
C ASN A 152 -8.72 -9.21 -22.19
N ALA A 153 -8.17 -8.47 -23.14
CA ALA A 153 -6.73 -8.45 -23.36
C ALA A 153 -5.99 -8.18 -22.05
N ALA A 154 -4.88 -8.89 -21.83
CA ALA A 154 -4.07 -8.76 -20.63
C ALA A 154 -2.62 -8.47 -21.02
N GLU A 155 -2.00 -7.45 -20.40
CA GLU A 155 -0.59 -7.15 -20.65
C GLU A 155 0.32 -8.29 -20.18
N THR A 156 1.51 -8.42 -20.77
CA THR A 156 2.36 -9.61 -20.61
C THR A 156 3.16 -9.63 -19.32
N TRP A 157 3.35 -8.50 -18.64
CA TRP A 157 4.19 -8.42 -17.44
C TRP A 157 3.48 -8.89 -16.18
N ARG A 158 2.26 -8.40 -15.93
CA ARG A 158 1.46 -8.73 -14.74
C ARG A 158 0.11 -9.35 -15.04
N GLY A 159 -0.26 -9.48 -16.31
CA GLY A 159 -1.55 -10.02 -16.71
C GLY A 159 -2.72 -9.13 -16.34
N GLN A 160 -2.52 -7.81 -16.32
CA GLN A 160 -3.58 -6.87 -15.97
C GLN A 160 -4.44 -6.54 -17.18
N THR A 161 -5.75 -6.38 -16.95
CA THR A 161 -6.76 -6.02 -17.97
C THR A 161 -7.19 -4.55 -17.84
N ALA A 162 -7.89 -4.04 -18.86
CA ALA A 162 -8.48 -2.70 -18.81
C ALA A 162 -9.42 -2.50 -17.61
N LEU A 163 -10.21 -3.52 -17.23
CA LEU A 163 -11.08 -3.46 -16.05
C LEU A 163 -10.29 -3.29 -14.75
N MET A 164 -9.12 -3.95 -14.62
CA MET A 164 -8.25 -3.81 -13.45
C MET A 164 -7.66 -2.40 -13.36
N TRP A 165 -7.23 -1.82 -14.48
CA TRP A 165 -6.74 -0.44 -14.54
C TRP A 165 -7.83 0.57 -14.18
N THR A 166 -9.02 0.43 -14.80
CA THR A 166 -10.19 1.26 -14.49
C THR A 166 -10.52 1.26 -13.01
N ALA A 167 -10.52 0.08 -12.40
CA ALA A 167 -10.85 -0.10 -11.00
C ALA A 167 -9.78 0.51 -10.07
N ALA A 168 -8.50 0.35 -10.40
CA ALA A 168 -7.37 0.87 -9.63
C ALA A 168 -7.26 2.40 -9.67
N GLU A 169 -7.64 3.02 -10.80
CA GLU A 169 -7.60 4.48 -10.98
C GLU A 169 -8.89 5.20 -10.50
N GLY A 170 -9.88 4.45 -9.98
CA GLY A 170 -11.11 5.02 -9.43
C GLY A 170 -12.13 5.46 -10.49
N HIS A 171 -12.01 5.00 -11.72
CA HIS A 171 -12.92 5.37 -12.81
C HIS A 171 -14.21 4.55 -12.79
N ALA A 172 -14.94 4.57 -11.67
CA ALA A 172 -16.14 3.76 -11.45
C ALA A 172 -17.17 3.82 -12.58
N ARG A 173 -17.32 4.98 -13.24
CA ARG A 173 -18.26 5.19 -14.33
C ARG A 173 -17.97 4.35 -15.58
N LEU A 174 -16.73 3.91 -15.77
CA LEU A 174 -16.31 3.11 -16.92
C LEU A 174 -16.57 1.61 -16.72
N ILE A 175 -16.67 1.15 -15.48
CA ILE A 175 -16.85 -0.26 -15.13
C ILE A 175 -18.07 -0.88 -15.82
N PRO A 176 -19.29 -0.25 -15.77
CA PRO A 176 -20.45 -0.80 -16.43
C PRO A 176 -20.28 -0.92 -17.96
N THR A 177 -19.61 0.03 -18.59
CA THR A 177 -19.33 -0.02 -20.05
C THR A 177 -18.44 -1.21 -20.40
N LEU A 178 -17.34 -1.40 -19.68
CA LEU A 178 -16.45 -2.55 -19.88
C LEU A 178 -17.18 -3.89 -19.68
N LEU A 179 -17.96 -4.00 -18.59
CA LEU A 179 -18.74 -5.21 -18.30
C LEU A 179 -19.81 -5.50 -19.34
N SER A 180 -20.51 -4.46 -19.87
CA SER A 180 -21.51 -4.64 -20.92
C SER A 180 -20.93 -5.10 -22.25
N HIS A 181 -19.64 -4.84 -22.48
CA HIS A 181 -18.88 -5.35 -23.64
C HIS A 181 -18.15 -6.68 -23.36
N GLY A 182 -18.46 -7.34 -22.21
CA GLY A 182 -17.98 -8.68 -21.91
C GLY A 182 -16.68 -8.75 -21.14
N ALA A 183 -16.28 -7.68 -20.43
CA ALA A 183 -15.17 -7.78 -19.49
C ALA A 183 -15.46 -8.83 -18.42
N ASP A 184 -14.53 -9.74 -18.19
CA ASP A 184 -14.68 -10.76 -17.16
C ASP A 184 -14.22 -10.23 -15.80
N ILE A 185 -15.19 -10.01 -14.91
CA ILE A 185 -14.97 -9.51 -13.55
C ILE A 185 -14.10 -10.43 -12.68
N LYS A 186 -13.96 -11.72 -13.07
CA LYS A 186 -13.25 -12.76 -12.32
C LYS A 186 -11.80 -12.96 -12.77
N VAL A 187 -11.38 -12.31 -13.83
CA VAL A 187 -9.98 -12.42 -14.30
C VAL A 187 -9.03 -12.04 -13.17
N ARG A 188 -7.95 -12.80 -13.06
CA ARG A 188 -6.87 -12.55 -12.10
C ARG A 188 -5.57 -12.22 -12.83
N SER A 189 -4.85 -11.24 -12.32
CA SER A 189 -3.48 -10.96 -12.74
C SER A 189 -2.55 -12.15 -12.39
N THR A 190 -1.32 -12.13 -12.87
CA THR A 190 -0.30 -13.15 -12.56
C THR A 190 -0.04 -13.31 -11.07
N ASP A 191 -0.24 -12.25 -10.29
CA ASP A 191 -0.09 -12.24 -8.82
C ASP A 191 -1.43 -12.49 -8.10
N GLY A 192 -2.49 -12.84 -8.84
CA GLY A 192 -3.80 -13.21 -8.30
C GLY A 192 -4.72 -12.04 -7.95
N TRP A 193 -4.39 -10.81 -8.37
CA TRP A 193 -5.23 -9.64 -8.15
C TRP A 193 -6.40 -9.59 -9.15
N THR A 194 -7.58 -9.22 -8.66
CA THR A 194 -8.75 -8.92 -9.48
C THR A 194 -9.00 -7.42 -9.53
N ALA A 195 -9.94 -6.98 -10.36
CA ALA A 195 -10.37 -5.59 -10.39
C ALA A 195 -10.84 -5.11 -9.01
N LEU A 196 -11.61 -5.93 -8.27
CA LEU A 196 -12.06 -5.60 -6.91
C LEU A 196 -10.87 -5.39 -5.96
N LEU A 197 -9.92 -6.30 -5.93
CA LEU A 197 -8.77 -6.21 -5.03
C LEU A 197 -7.86 -5.01 -5.38
N PHE A 198 -7.72 -4.65 -6.65
CA PHE A 198 -7.03 -3.43 -7.06
C PHE A 198 -7.74 -2.17 -6.55
N ALA A 199 -9.06 -2.06 -6.75
CA ALA A 199 -9.84 -0.94 -6.23
C ALA A 199 -9.76 -0.83 -4.70
N VAL A 200 -9.85 -1.96 -3.99
CA VAL A 200 -9.72 -2.02 -2.53
C VAL A 200 -8.34 -1.54 -2.07
N ARG A 201 -7.27 -1.99 -2.72
CA ARG A 201 -5.90 -1.58 -2.38
C ARG A 201 -5.68 -0.07 -2.51
N GLN A 202 -6.30 0.54 -3.51
CA GLN A 202 -6.18 1.97 -3.77
C GLN A 202 -7.16 2.81 -2.92
N GLY A 203 -8.18 2.17 -2.35
CA GLY A 203 -9.20 2.83 -1.55
C GLY A 203 -10.30 3.50 -2.36
N GLU A 204 -10.55 2.99 -3.58
CA GLU A 204 -11.51 3.54 -4.54
C GLU A 204 -12.93 3.04 -4.25
N ILE A 205 -13.62 3.70 -3.31
CA ILE A 205 -14.93 3.27 -2.77
C ILE A 205 -15.98 3.10 -3.87
N ASP A 206 -16.10 4.06 -4.79
CA ASP A 206 -17.10 4.03 -5.86
C ASP A 206 -16.84 2.87 -6.83
N SER A 207 -15.57 2.57 -7.15
CA SER A 207 -15.20 1.43 -7.97
C SER A 207 -15.53 0.11 -7.28
N VAL A 208 -15.22 -0.01 -5.99
CA VAL A 208 -15.56 -1.19 -5.18
C VAL A 208 -17.07 -1.40 -5.14
N GLN A 209 -17.84 -0.34 -4.88
CA GLN A 209 -19.30 -0.42 -4.84
C GLN A 209 -19.86 -0.89 -6.19
N THR A 210 -19.41 -0.31 -7.29
CA THR A 210 -19.85 -0.67 -8.65
C THR A 210 -19.51 -2.12 -8.99
N LEU A 211 -18.31 -2.60 -8.62
CA LEU A 211 -17.91 -3.99 -8.86
C LEU A 211 -18.73 -4.98 -8.02
N LEU A 212 -19.02 -4.68 -6.76
CA LEU A 212 -19.89 -5.51 -5.92
C LEU A 212 -21.32 -5.56 -6.45
N GLU A 213 -21.87 -4.45 -6.91
CA GLU A 213 -23.19 -4.38 -7.55
C GLU A 213 -23.24 -5.17 -8.87
N ALA A 214 -22.10 -5.28 -9.55
CA ALA A 214 -21.93 -6.11 -10.75
C ALA A 214 -21.67 -7.59 -10.44
N GLY A 215 -21.60 -7.99 -9.15
CA GLY A 215 -21.47 -9.39 -8.74
C GLY A 215 -20.04 -9.85 -8.45
N ALA A 216 -19.11 -8.94 -8.19
CA ALA A 216 -17.82 -9.32 -7.61
C ALA A 216 -18.02 -9.95 -6.22
N ASP A 217 -17.19 -10.92 -5.88
CA ASP A 217 -17.28 -11.64 -4.62
C ASP A 217 -16.67 -10.80 -3.48
N VAL A 218 -17.49 -10.44 -2.49
CA VAL A 218 -17.05 -9.67 -1.31
C VAL A 218 -15.98 -10.41 -0.48
N GLU A 219 -15.96 -11.74 -0.51
CA GLU A 219 -14.98 -12.59 0.18
C GLU A 219 -13.74 -12.88 -0.68
N GLU A 220 -13.62 -12.22 -1.82
CA GLU A 220 -12.47 -12.43 -2.69
C GLU A 220 -11.16 -12.16 -1.97
N SER A 221 -10.20 -13.08 -2.18
CA SER A 221 -8.91 -13.04 -1.48
C SER A 221 -7.73 -13.23 -2.43
N LEU A 222 -6.60 -12.66 -2.05
CA LEU A 222 -5.33 -12.95 -2.67
C LEU A 222 -4.89 -14.39 -2.36
N PRO A 223 -4.26 -15.09 -3.30
CA PRO A 223 -3.77 -16.44 -3.07
C PRO A 223 -2.75 -16.44 -1.92
N VAL A 224 -2.80 -17.50 -1.11
CA VAL A 224 -1.75 -17.77 -0.12
C VAL A 224 -0.57 -18.36 -0.88
N GLU A 225 0.54 -17.62 -0.99
CA GLU A 225 1.75 -18.18 -1.58
C GLU A 225 2.32 -19.25 -0.65
N GLU A 226 2.21 -20.51 -1.03
CA GLU A 226 3.06 -21.58 -0.55
C GLU A 226 4.44 -21.42 -1.19
N GLN A 227 5.37 -20.81 -0.44
CA GLN A 227 6.81 -20.73 -0.74
C GLN A 227 7.29 -19.86 -1.92
N GLN A 228 7.91 -18.74 -1.57
CA GLN A 228 9.08 -18.16 -2.26
C GLN A 228 8.97 -17.80 -3.75
N ARG A 229 8.17 -16.81 -4.11
CA ARG A 229 8.55 -15.98 -5.25
C ARG A 229 9.58 -14.94 -4.78
N ARG A 230 10.83 -15.12 -5.21
CA ARG A 230 11.99 -14.27 -4.87
C ARG A 230 11.98 -12.87 -5.47
N GLY A 231 10.84 -12.34 -5.95
CA GLY A 231 10.78 -11.10 -6.73
C GLY A 231 9.74 -10.06 -6.33
N GLY A 232 8.79 -10.33 -5.43
CA GLY A 232 7.77 -9.37 -5.04
C GLY A 232 8.26 -8.27 -4.10
N THR A 233 7.65 -7.08 -4.15
CA THR A 233 7.90 -6.00 -3.19
C THR A 233 7.48 -6.43 -1.77
N SER A 234 8.00 -5.75 -0.75
CA SER A 234 7.61 -6.03 0.65
C SER A 234 6.11 -5.82 0.88
N ALA A 235 5.49 -4.86 0.18
CA ALA A 235 4.05 -4.60 0.25
C ALA A 235 3.23 -5.75 -0.37
N GLU A 236 3.64 -6.29 -1.52
CA GLU A 236 2.98 -7.43 -2.16
C GLU A 236 3.06 -8.69 -1.30
N ARG A 237 4.23 -8.96 -0.69
CA ARG A 237 4.39 -10.06 0.27
C ARG A 237 3.54 -9.89 1.54
N SER A 238 3.29 -8.64 1.95
CA SER A 238 2.42 -8.34 3.09
C SER A 238 0.94 -8.54 2.79
N ALA A 239 0.53 -8.51 1.52
CA ALA A 239 -0.87 -8.62 1.13
C ALA A 239 -1.33 -10.08 0.86
N THR A 240 -0.41 -11.04 0.63
CA THR A 240 -0.80 -12.43 0.31
C THR A 240 -1.74 -13.03 1.35
N GLY A 241 -2.80 -13.69 0.89
CA GLY A 241 -3.81 -14.33 1.74
C GLY A 241 -4.78 -13.39 2.44
N LEU A 242 -4.72 -12.08 2.20
CA LEU A 242 -5.75 -11.15 2.68
C LEU A 242 -6.96 -11.19 1.74
N ASN A 243 -8.17 -11.20 2.33
CA ASN A 243 -9.38 -10.90 1.56
C ASN A 243 -9.56 -9.40 1.40
N ALA A 244 -10.57 -8.99 0.61
CA ALA A 244 -10.86 -7.58 0.32
C ALA A 244 -11.02 -6.75 1.62
N PHE A 245 -11.74 -7.27 2.62
CA PHE A 245 -11.98 -6.59 3.89
C PHE A 245 -10.70 -6.37 4.70
N LEU A 246 -9.89 -7.42 4.90
CA LEU A 246 -8.62 -7.29 5.63
C LEU A 246 -7.61 -6.43 4.87
N LEU A 247 -7.63 -6.46 3.52
CA LEU A 247 -6.78 -5.61 2.69
C LEU A 247 -7.13 -4.13 2.88
N ALA A 248 -8.42 -3.78 2.91
CA ALA A 248 -8.89 -2.43 3.20
C ALA A 248 -8.46 -1.97 4.61
N ALA A 249 -8.67 -2.79 5.62
CA ALA A 249 -8.26 -2.50 7.00
C ALA A 249 -6.74 -2.30 7.13
N ALA A 250 -5.94 -3.13 6.46
CA ALA A 250 -4.48 -3.05 6.45
C ALA A 250 -3.92 -1.78 5.80
N ASN A 251 -4.67 -1.19 4.86
CA ASN A 251 -4.32 0.08 4.22
C ASN A 251 -5.01 1.30 4.85
N ALA A 252 -5.68 1.12 6.01
CA ALA A 252 -6.43 2.16 6.71
C ALA A 252 -7.59 2.76 5.89
N HIS A 253 -8.14 2.05 4.90
CA HIS A 253 -9.34 2.43 4.17
C HIS A 253 -10.59 2.05 4.97
N TYR A 254 -10.79 2.68 6.13
CA TYR A 254 -11.79 2.24 7.13
C TYR A 254 -13.23 2.39 6.65
N GLU A 255 -13.54 3.44 5.89
CA GLU A 255 -14.86 3.64 5.31
C GLU A 255 -15.17 2.54 4.28
N LEU A 256 -14.20 2.20 3.44
CA LEU A 256 -14.31 1.11 2.47
C LEU A 256 -14.41 -0.25 3.16
N ALA A 257 -13.57 -0.52 4.17
CA ALA A 257 -13.66 -1.76 4.95
C ALA A 257 -15.05 -1.91 5.61
N SER A 258 -15.60 -0.81 6.09
CA SER A 258 -16.95 -0.74 6.64
C SER A 258 -18.02 -1.04 5.59
N LEU A 259 -17.89 -0.52 4.38
CA LEU A 259 -18.78 -0.85 3.24
C LEU A 259 -18.74 -2.35 2.95
N LEU A 260 -17.56 -2.98 2.94
CA LEU A 260 -17.44 -4.42 2.69
C LEU A 260 -18.17 -5.24 3.77
N VAL A 261 -18.09 -4.86 5.05
CA VAL A 261 -18.87 -5.48 6.14
C VAL A 261 -20.37 -5.31 5.89
N ASP A 262 -20.82 -4.10 5.52
CA ASP A 262 -22.23 -3.83 5.19
C ASP A 262 -22.74 -4.64 3.97
N ARG A 263 -21.81 -5.09 3.10
CA ARG A 263 -22.09 -5.98 1.96
C ARG A 263 -21.90 -7.47 2.26
N GLY A 264 -21.66 -7.83 3.53
CA GLY A 264 -21.65 -9.20 4.02
C GLY A 264 -20.29 -9.84 4.21
N ALA A 265 -19.19 -9.07 4.16
CA ALA A 265 -17.88 -9.62 4.50
C ALA A 265 -17.84 -10.12 5.95
N ASP A 266 -17.20 -11.26 6.19
CA ASP A 266 -17.02 -11.81 7.53
C ASP A 266 -16.10 -10.92 8.37
N VAL A 267 -16.68 -10.25 9.37
CA VAL A 267 -15.99 -9.35 10.28
C VAL A 267 -14.93 -10.04 11.15
N ASN A 268 -15.05 -11.36 11.34
CA ASN A 268 -14.15 -12.18 12.14
C ASN A 268 -13.11 -12.95 11.31
N VAL A 269 -13.08 -12.73 10.01
CA VAL A 269 -12.08 -13.39 9.16
C VAL A 269 -10.66 -13.12 9.66
N ALA A 270 -9.86 -14.19 9.73
CA ALA A 270 -8.49 -14.16 10.23
C ALA A 270 -7.57 -15.02 9.33
N SER A 271 -7.62 -14.79 8.02
CA SER A 271 -6.94 -15.62 7.02
C SER A 271 -5.42 -15.74 7.24
N ARG A 272 -4.81 -14.78 7.93
CA ARG A 272 -3.39 -14.78 8.33
C ARG A 272 -3.19 -14.94 9.85
N GLY A 273 -4.24 -15.34 10.58
CA GLY A 273 -4.22 -15.44 12.02
C GLY A 273 -4.46 -14.12 12.76
N TRP A 274 -4.84 -13.05 12.02
CA TRP A 274 -5.14 -11.73 12.54
C TRP A 274 -6.49 -11.26 12.02
N THR A 275 -7.34 -10.75 12.90
CA THR A 275 -8.60 -10.08 12.51
C THR A 275 -8.36 -8.61 12.17
N ALA A 276 -9.38 -7.94 11.66
CA ALA A 276 -9.31 -6.51 11.39
C ALA A 276 -9.01 -5.68 12.65
N LEU A 277 -9.50 -6.07 13.84
CA LEU A 277 -9.20 -5.39 15.10
C LEU A 277 -7.71 -5.45 15.45
N HIS A 278 -7.04 -6.60 15.21
CA HIS A 278 -5.59 -6.69 15.34
C HIS A 278 -4.89 -5.78 14.32
N GLN A 279 -5.39 -5.75 13.09
CA GLN A 279 -4.81 -4.95 12.02
C GLN A 279 -4.88 -3.45 12.35
N VAL A 280 -6.01 -2.94 12.86
CA VAL A 280 -6.14 -1.54 13.30
C VAL A 280 -5.14 -1.21 14.38
N SER A 281 -4.99 -2.08 15.40
CA SER A 281 -3.99 -1.89 16.47
C SER A 281 -2.56 -1.78 15.94
N TRP A 282 -2.27 -2.41 14.79
CA TRP A 282 -0.97 -2.40 14.15
C TRP A 282 -0.73 -1.20 13.25
N VAL A 283 -1.74 -0.76 12.47
CA VAL A 283 -1.57 0.28 11.44
C VAL A 283 -1.82 1.70 11.96
N ARG A 284 -2.46 1.85 13.10
CA ARG A 284 -2.88 3.13 13.67
C ARG A 284 -1.70 4.02 14.12
N LYS A 285 -0.63 3.41 14.59
CA LYS A 285 0.59 4.09 15.01
C LYS A 285 1.75 3.76 14.09
N ALA A 286 2.53 4.77 13.73
CA ALA A 286 3.75 4.57 12.95
C ALA A 286 4.82 3.86 13.77
N GLY A 287 5.44 2.82 13.21
CA GLY A 287 6.56 2.10 13.82
C GLY A 287 7.87 2.32 13.06
N VAL A 288 9.01 2.02 13.70
CA VAL A 288 10.34 2.29 13.16
C VAL A 288 10.97 1.08 12.47
N ALA A 289 10.82 -0.11 13.00
CA ALA A 289 11.51 -1.32 12.49
C ALA A 289 10.54 -2.29 11.81
N GLY A 290 10.35 -2.13 10.50
CA GLY A 290 9.60 -3.09 9.68
C GLY A 290 8.09 -3.08 9.85
N SER A 291 7.56 -2.18 10.64
CA SER A 291 6.14 -1.85 10.75
C SER A 291 5.83 -0.56 9.99
N ASN A 292 4.59 -0.11 10.01
CA ASN A 292 4.10 1.03 9.24
C ASN A 292 4.86 2.34 9.51
N ASN A 293 5.86 2.64 8.69
CA ASN A 293 6.58 3.89 8.77
C ASN A 293 6.71 4.50 7.37
N PRO A 294 5.94 5.51 7.03
CA PRO A 294 4.83 6.09 7.82
C PRO A 294 3.61 5.17 7.90
N ALA A 295 2.71 5.45 8.84
CA ALA A 295 1.40 4.79 8.88
C ALA A 295 0.65 5.01 7.56
N PRO A 296 -0.12 4.02 7.06
CA PRO A 296 -0.85 4.16 5.82
C PRO A 296 -1.83 5.33 5.89
N LYS A 297 -1.88 6.12 4.83
CA LYS A 297 -2.92 7.14 4.66
C LYS A 297 -4.12 6.46 4.01
N GLY A 298 -5.13 6.18 4.77
CA GLY A 298 -6.38 5.65 4.25
C GLY A 298 -7.13 6.64 3.37
N SER A 299 -8.16 6.15 2.70
CA SER A 299 -9.17 6.96 2.00
C SER A 299 -10.43 7.09 2.86
N GLY A 300 -11.27 8.06 2.53
CA GLY A 300 -12.51 8.33 3.23
C GLY A 300 -12.35 9.19 4.48
N SER A 301 -13.45 9.36 5.22
CA SER A 301 -13.55 10.26 6.38
C SER A 301 -13.61 9.53 7.72
N MET A 302 -13.87 8.23 7.72
CA MET A 302 -14.02 7.42 8.93
C MET A 302 -12.70 7.29 9.68
N THR A 303 -12.73 7.62 10.96
CA THR A 303 -11.58 7.42 11.85
C THR A 303 -11.40 5.94 12.24
N SER A 304 -10.20 5.57 12.64
CA SER A 304 -9.90 4.21 13.12
C SER A 304 -10.74 3.82 14.35
N LEU A 305 -11.06 4.75 15.24
CA LEU A 305 -11.87 4.47 16.42
C LEU A 305 -13.36 4.28 16.09
N GLU A 306 -13.91 5.08 15.16
CA GLU A 306 -15.25 4.85 14.63
C GLU A 306 -15.35 3.49 13.95
N PHE A 307 -14.33 3.12 13.17
CA PHE A 307 -14.26 1.81 12.55
C PHE A 307 -14.23 0.67 13.57
N VAL A 308 -13.43 0.76 14.64
CA VAL A 308 -13.42 -0.25 15.73
C VAL A 308 -14.82 -0.38 16.37
N ARG A 309 -15.51 0.73 16.67
CA ARG A 309 -16.86 0.69 17.19
C ARG A 309 -17.82 -0.02 16.23
N LYS A 310 -17.73 0.30 14.93
CA LYS A 310 -18.55 -0.33 13.89
C LYS A 310 -18.28 -1.82 13.76
N LEU A 311 -17.03 -2.25 13.79
CA LEU A 311 -16.65 -3.67 13.73
C LEU A 311 -17.27 -4.45 14.90
N VAL A 312 -17.14 -3.94 16.13
CA VAL A 312 -17.69 -4.62 17.31
C VAL A 312 -19.23 -4.61 17.27
N ALA A 313 -19.86 -3.52 16.83
CA ALA A 313 -21.31 -3.47 16.62
C ALA A 313 -21.78 -4.47 15.54
N ALA A 314 -20.94 -4.79 14.54
CA ALA A 314 -21.19 -5.79 13.52
C ALA A 314 -20.87 -7.22 13.98
N GLY A 315 -20.43 -7.42 15.23
CA GLY A 315 -20.16 -8.73 15.82
C GLY A 315 -18.70 -9.19 15.77
N ALA A 316 -17.74 -8.25 15.60
CA ALA A 316 -16.34 -8.59 15.74
C ALA A 316 -16.02 -9.04 17.17
N ASP A 317 -15.29 -10.15 17.28
CA ASP A 317 -14.78 -10.63 18.57
C ASP A 317 -13.64 -9.71 19.05
N VAL A 318 -13.94 -8.88 20.04
CA VAL A 318 -12.99 -7.94 20.63
C VAL A 318 -11.84 -8.65 21.36
N ASN A 319 -12.05 -9.92 21.74
CA ASN A 319 -11.08 -10.77 22.43
C ASN A 319 -10.46 -11.84 21.50
N ALA A 320 -10.63 -11.72 20.19
CA ALA A 320 -10.02 -12.62 19.24
C ALA A 320 -8.51 -12.77 19.51
N LEU A 321 -8.02 -14.01 19.42
CA LEU A 321 -6.61 -14.28 19.66
C LEU A 321 -5.82 -14.38 18.36
N VAL A 322 -4.62 -13.85 18.35
CA VAL A 322 -3.65 -14.09 17.29
C VAL A 322 -3.32 -15.59 17.24
N THR A 323 -3.52 -16.23 16.10
CA THR A 323 -3.25 -17.67 15.94
C THR A 323 -1.98 -17.99 15.16
N ARG A 324 -1.36 -16.99 14.55
CA ARG A 324 -0.15 -17.15 13.74
C ARG A 324 0.74 -15.93 13.88
N ARG A 325 2.06 -16.15 14.03
CA ARG A 325 3.02 -15.05 14.05
C ARG A 325 2.96 -14.28 12.73
N PRO A 326 2.78 -12.95 12.76
CA PRO A 326 2.83 -12.13 11.56
C PRO A 326 4.23 -12.13 10.94
N PRO A 327 4.34 -11.91 9.63
CA PRO A 327 5.64 -11.78 8.95
C PRO A 327 6.28 -10.41 9.22
N ALA A 328 6.22 -9.91 10.45
CA ALA A 328 6.58 -8.54 10.76
C ALA A 328 7.72 -8.44 11.76
N GLY A 329 8.73 -7.68 11.37
CA GLY A 329 9.66 -6.99 12.24
C GLY A 329 10.66 -7.84 13.03
N ILE A 330 11.67 -7.14 13.52
CA ILE A 330 12.62 -7.65 14.51
C ILE A 330 12.00 -7.40 15.89
N THR A 331 11.18 -8.31 16.38
CA THR A 331 10.61 -8.23 17.73
C THR A 331 10.83 -9.55 18.46
N ARG A 332 10.99 -9.47 19.78
CA ARG A 332 11.05 -10.64 20.65
C ARG A 332 9.69 -11.05 21.19
N LEU A 333 8.68 -10.19 21.05
CA LEU A 333 7.33 -10.50 21.51
C LEU A 333 6.75 -11.69 20.75
N ASN A 334 6.25 -12.67 21.46
CA ASN A 334 5.37 -13.68 20.89
C ASN A 334 3.97 -13.07 20.71
N PHE A 335 3.50 -13.02 19.46
CA PHE A 335 2.17 -12.48 19.17
C PHE A 335 1.05 -13.50 19.37
N VAL A 336 1.36 -14.81 19.34
CA VAL A 336 0.35 -15.86 19.43
C VAL A 336 -0.34 -15.80 20.79
N GLY A 337 -1.67 -15.91 20.78
CA GLY A 337 -2.49 -15.71 21.96
C GLY A 337 -2.78 -14.24 22.29
N GLY A 338 -2.13 -13.28 21.62
CA GLY A 338 -2.36 -11.85 21.88
C GLY A 338 -3.72 -11.38 21.36
N THR A 339 -4.39 -10.52 22.14
CA THR A 339 -5.65 -9.85 21.78
C THR A 339 -5.40 -8.52 21.07
N PRO A 340 -6.42 -7.91 20.43
CA PRO A 340 -6.32 -6.51 19.95
C PRO A 340 -5.90 -5.53 21.05
N PHE A 341 -6.34 -5.74 22.30
CA PHE A 341 -5.94 -4.93 23.44
C PHE A 341 -4.43 -5.04 23.74
N LEU A 342 -3.89 -6.26 23.72
CA LEU A 342 -2.45 -6.48 23.90
C LEU A 342 -1.62 -5.80 22.80
N LEU A 343 -2.09 -5.82 21.56
CA LEU A 343 -1.40 -5.14 20.46
C LEU A 343 -1.50 -3.61 20.55
N ALA A 344 -2.63 -3.07 21.02
CA ALA A 344 -2.76 -1.64 21.32
C ALA A 344 -1.80 -1.21 22.44
N ALA A 345 -1.64 -2.05 23.48
CA ALA A 345 -0.68 -1.83 24.54
C ALA A 345 0.77 -1.78 24.01
N ARG A 346 1.13 -2.70 23.10
CA ARG A 346 2.46 -2.71 22.45
C ARG A 346 2.79 -1.40 21.74
N THR A 347 1.82 -0.81 21.09
CA THR A 347 2.01 0.44 20.34
C THR A 347 1.88 1.71 21.19
N GLY A 348 1.68 1.58 22.48
CA GLY A 348 1.47 2.71 23.39
C GLY A 348 0.17 3.48 23.11
N ASP A 349 -0.86 2.81 22.59
CA ASP A 349 -2.11 3.45 22.17
C ASP A 349 -3.17 3.39 23.29
N ALA A 350 -3.00 4.21 24.31
CA ALA A 350 -3.90 4.26 25.46
C ALA A 350 -5.36 4.57 25.08
N GLU A 351 -5.58 5.36 24.02
CA GLU A 351 -6.91 5.69 23.55
C GLU A 351 -7.64 4.45 22.98
N LEU A 352 -6.94 3.67 22.15
CA LEU A 352 -7.48 2.43 21.61
C LEU A 352 -7.65 1.37 22.71
N MET A 353 -6.72 1.28 23.69
CA MET A 353 -6.85 0.38 24.84
C MET A 353 -8.14 0.65 25.62
N ARG A 354 -8.40 1.92 25.96
CA ARG A 354 -9.63 2.30 26.69
C ARG A 354 -10.88 2.00 25.87
N LEU A 355 -10.84 2.27 24.57
CA LEU A 355 -11.96 1.95 23.67
C LEU A 355 -12.24 0.45 23.62
N LEU A 356 -11.20 -0.38 23.43
CA LEU A 356 -11.37 -1.84 23.38
C LEU A 356 -11.95 -2.38 24.69
N ALA A 357 -11.47 -1.89 25.85
CA ALA A 357 -12.03 -2.25 27.16
C ALA A 357 -13.50 -1.80 27.31
N GLU A 358 -13.85 -0.58 26.88
CA GLU A 358 -15.24 -0.08 26.85
C GLU A 358 -16.15 -1.00 26.04
N LEU A 359 -15.64 -1.56 24.95
CA LEU A 359 -16.36 -2.46 24.05
C LEU A 359 -16.36 -3.93 24.49
N GLY A 360 -15.83 -4.25 25.68
CA GLY A 360 -15.81 -5.61 26.25
C GLY A 360 -14.53 -6.40 26.04
N GLY A 361 -13.48 -5.73 25.58
CA GLY A 361 -12.13 -6.33 25.50
C GLY A 361 -11.57 -6.57 26.91
N ASP A 362 -11.05 -7.77 27.16
CA ASP A 362 -10.43 -8.12 28.43
C ASP A 362 -8.98 -7.60 28.47
N PRO A 363 -8.67 -6.65 29.38
CA PRO A 363 -7.34 -6.04 29.48
C PRO A 363 -6.29 -6.94 30.15
N LEU A 364 -6.70 -8.13 30.62
CA LEU A 364 -5.83 -9.01 31.39
C LEU A 364 -5.35 -10.24 30.61
N VAL A 365 -5.89 -10.51 29.41
CA VAL A 365 -5.53 -11.69 28.62
C VAL A 365 -4.07 -11.59 28.16
N PRO A 366 -3.18 -12.50 28.61
CA PRO A 366 -1.79 -12.55 28.18
C PRO A 366 -1.66 -13.24 26.81
N ASN A 367 -0.47 -13.18 26.20
CA ASN A 367 -0.10 -14.03 25.08
C ASN A 367 0.28 -15.46 25.57
N GLU A 368 0.71 -16.34 24.64
CA GLU A 368 1.10 -17.72 24.97
C GLU A 368 2.33 -17.84 25.88
N ASP A 369 3.16 -16.80 26.01
CA ASP A 369 4.31 -16.76 26.92
C ASP A 369 3.94 -16.14 28.29
N ASN A 370 2.65 -16.01 28.58
CA ASN A 370 2.12 -15.33 29.77
C ASN A 370 2.53 -13.86 29.89
N THR A 371 2.96 -13.21 28.79
CA THR A 371 3.27 -11.78 28.78
C THR A 371 1.98 -10.98 28.78
N THR A 372 1.70 -10.22 29.85
CA THR A 372 0.46 -9.47 30.03
C THR A 372 0.47 -8.14 29.28
N PRO A 373 -0.71 -7.53 28.97
CA PRO A 373 -0.77 -6.23 28.30
C PRO A 373 -0.02 -5.11 29.01
N ILE A 374 0.00 -5.06 30.34
CA ILE A 374 0.78 -4.03 31.08
C ILE A 374 2.29 -4.23 30.89
N MET A 375 2.77 -5.47 30.82
CA MET A 375 4.16 -5.79 30.51
C MET A 375 4.53 -5.35 29.11
N VAL A 376 3.66 -5.65 28.14
CA VAL A 376 3.84 -5.26 26.75
C VAL A 376 3.80 -3.73 26.59
N ALA A 377 2.89 -3.04 27.27
CA ALA A 377 2.84 -1.57 27.29
C ALA A 377 4.15 -0.97 27.81
N SER A 378 4.74 -1.53 28.87
CA SER A 378 6.00 -1.06 29.42
C SER A 378 7.19 -1.32 28.50
N GLY A 379 7.10 -2.30 27.56
CA GLY A 379 8.13 -2.57 26.56
C GLY A 379 8.67 -3.99 26.51
N VAL A 380 8.09 -4.95 27.26
CA VAL A 380 8.47 -6.36 27.13
C VAL A 380 8.27 -6.82 25.68
N GLY A 381 9.28 -7.52 25.15
CA GLY A 381 9.31 -7.97 23.76
C GLY A 381 9.96 -7.00 22.78
N THR A 382 10.36 -5.80 23.21
CA THR A 382 11.14 -4.85 22.40
C THR A 382 12.59 -5.35 22.24
N SER A 383 13.12 -5.37 21.03
CA SER A 383 14.52 -5.76 20.75
C SER A 383 15.49 -4.57 20.77
N SER A 384 15.00 -3.37 20.47
CA SER A 384 15.81 -2.14 20.44
C SER A 384 14.95 -0.94 20.83
N PRO A 385 15.52 0.07 21.49
CA PRO A 385 14.84 1.33 21.73
C PRO A 385 14.34 1.97 20.43
N GLY A 386 13.10 2.45 20.42
CA GLY A 386 12.46 3.06 19.25
C GLY A 386 11.98 2.08 18.18
N GLU A 387 12.09 0.77 18.39
CA GLU A 387 11.54 -0.26 17.49
C GLU A 387 10.01 -0.21 17.45
N ASP A 388 9.40 -0.18 18.61
CA ASP A 388 7.96 -0.07 18.75
C ASP A 388 7.50 1.40 18.73
N PRO A 389 6.29 1.67 18.19
CA PRO A 389 5.70 3.00 18.27
C PRO A 389 5.53 3.49 19.71
N GLY A 390 5.39 4.79 19.83
CA GLY A 390 5.09 5.46 21.09
C GLY A 390 6.28 6.24 21.66
N THR A 391 6.03 7.50 21.94
CA THR A 391 6.90 8.34 22.76
C THR A 391 6.85 7.89 24.22
N GLU A 392 7.80 8.33 25.06
CA GLU A 392 7.76 8.03 26.49
C GLU A 392 6.44 8.47 27.15
N LEU A 393 5.86 9.60 26.74
CA LEU A 393 4.58 10.07 27.24
C LEU A 393 3.43 9.12 26.87
N GLU A 394 3.36 8.66 25.62
CA GLU A 394 2.35 7.70 25.19
C GLU A 394 2.49 6.35 25.90
N VAL A 395 3.72 5.91 26.15
CA VAL A 395 3.98 4.70 26.93
C VAL A 395 3.53 4.87 28.38
N LEU A 396 3.80 6.03 29.02
CA LEU A 396 3.29 6.34 30.35
C LEU A 396 1.75 6.26 30.40
N GLU A 397 1.08 6.85 29.43
CA GLU A 397 -0.38 6.80 29.32
C GLU A 397 -0.90 5.36 29.12
N ALA A 398 -0.22 4.55 28.30
CA ALA A 398 -0.61 3.16 28.05
C ALA A 398 -0.40 2.26 29.28
N VAL A 399 0.72 2.41 29.97
CA VAL A 399 0.99 1.70 31.24
C VAL A 399 -0.05 2.09 32.30
N THR A 400 -0.34 3.39 32.43
CA THR A 400 -1.37 3.90 33.34
C THR A 400 -2.74 3.30 33.00
N ALA A 401 -3.13 3.32 31.72
CA ALA A 401 -4.40 2.74 31.27
C ALA A 401 -4.49 1.24 31.57
N ALA A 402 -3.43 0.48 31.27
CA ALA A 402 -3.40 -0.96 31.59
C ALA A 402 -3.52 -1.22 33.10
N TYR A 403 -2.87 -0.41 33.94
CA TYR A 403 -2.94 -0.51 35.40
C TYR A 403 -4.34 -0.16 35.93
N GLU A 404 -4.92 0.94 35.50
CA GLU A 404 -6.28 1.36 35.85
C GLU A 404 -7.35 0.33 35.50
N LEU A 405 -7.14 -0.40 34.38
CA LEU A 405 -7.98 -1.49 33.92
C LEU A 405 -7.70 -2.84 34.62
N GLY A 406 -6.86 -2.87 35.64
CA GLY A 406 -6.62 -4.04 36.50
C GLY A 406 -5.35 -4.82 36.21
N GLY A 407 -4.48 -4.32 35.34
CA GLY A 407 -3.17 -4.94 35.06
C GLY A 407 -2.31 -5.00 36.30
N LYS A 408 -1.65 -6.15 36.51
CA LYS A 408 -0.83 -6.41 37.70
C LYS A 408 0.63 -6.07 37.43
N VAL A 409 1.16 -5.09 38.15
CA VAL A 409 2.52 -4.57 37.95
C VAL A 409 3.63 -5.57 38.37
N ASN A 410 3.29 -6.60 39.15
CA ASN A 410 4.23 -7.60 39.63
C ASN A 410 4.10 -8.97 38.95
N ASP A 411 3.42 -9.03 37.81
CA ASP A 411 3.38 -10.25 36.97
C ASP A 411 4.77 -10.51 36.37
N VAL A 412 5.06 -11.80 36.24
CA VAL A 412 6.27 -12.32 35.59
C VAL A 412 5.87 -13.29 34.52
N ASP A 413 6.39 -13.15 33.29
CA ASP A 413 6.09 -14.07 32.19
C ASP A 413 6.98 -15.33 32.23
N ASP A 414 6.75 -16.25 31.30
CA ASP A 414 7.49 -17.50 31.20
C ASP A 414 8.97 -17.31 30.86
N ASN A 415 9.36 -16.12 30.41
CA ASN A 415 10.74 -15.73 30.14
C ASN A 415 11.42 -15.04 31.35
N GLY A 416 10.70 -14.92 32.47
CA GLY A 416 11.18 -14.18 33.67
C GLY A 416 11.18 -12.66 33.48
N GLU A 417 10.49 -12.16 32.46
CA GLU A 417 10.37 -10.73 32.20
C GLU A 417 9.32 -10.09 33.13
N THR A 418 9.52 -8.84 33.45
CA THR A 418 8.60 -8.01 34.25
C THR A 418 8.39 -6.67 33.57
N VAL A 419 7.44 -5.88 34.05
CA VAL A 419 7.23 -4.49 33.55
C VAL A 419 8.51 -3.65 33.59
N MET A 420 9.39 -3.89 34.56
CA MET A 420 10.66 -3.15 34.71
C MET A 420 11.69 -3.54 33.64
N HIS A 421 11.74 -4.81 33.23
CA HIS A 421 12.53 -5.25 32.06
C HIS A 421 12.08 -4.54 30.79
N GLY A 422 10.76 -4.40 30.59
CA GLY A 422 10.18 -3.67 29.48
C GLY A 422 10.63 -2.21 29.42
N ALA A 423 10.51 -1.48 30.55
CA ALA A 423 10.94 -0.10 30.63
C ALA A 423 12.45 0.06 30.39
N ALA A 424 13.24 -0.93 30.81
CA ALA A 424 14.68 -1.00 30.54
C ALA A 424 14.98 -1.18 29.05
N TYR A 425 14.30 -2.08 28.33
CA TYR A 425 14.48 -2.30 26.89
C TYR A 425 14.15 -1.07 26.05
N LYS A 426 13.10 -0.35 26.41
CA LYS A 426 12.70 0.90 25.70
C LYS A 426 13.51 2.13 26.14
N HIS A 427 14.34 2.03 27.17
CA HIS A 427 15.11 3.16 27.72
C HIS A 427 14.23 4.31 28.21
N LEU A 428 13.24 4.03 29.05
CA LEU A 428 12.20 4.97 29.47
C LEU A 428 12.32 5.28 31.00
N PRO A 429 13.11 6.29 31.41
CA PRO A 429 13.36 6.59 32.82
C PRO A 429 12.11 6.97 33.61
N ARG A 430 11.18 7.74 33.00
CA ARG A 430 9.93 8.13 33.67
C ARG A 430 8.97 6.95 33.87
N VAL A 431 9.00 5.97 32.94
CA VAL A 431 8.23 4.73 33.10
C VAL A 431 8.77 3.92 34.29
N VAL A 432 10.11 3.84 34.49
CA VAL A 432 10.72 3.21 35.65
C VAL A 432 10.19 3.85 36.96
N GLU A 433 10.11 5.18 37.01
CA GLU A 433 9.59 5.93 38.19
C GLU A 433 8.10 5.61 38.40
N LEU A 434 7.26 5.70 37.35
CA LEU A 434 5.84 5.36 37.42
C LEU A 434 5.59 3.94 37.91
N LEU A 435 6.35 2.95 37.42
CA LEU A 435 6.17 1.55 37.83
C LEU A 435 6.37 1.36 39.34
N VAL A 436 7.33 2.07 39.93
CA VAL A 436 7.54 2.04 41.39
C VAL A 436 6.40 2.77 42.14
N GLU A 437 5.92 3.90 41.62
CA GLU A 437 4.79 4.65 42.20
C GLU A 437 3.51 3.79 42.21
N ILE A 438 3.26 2.96 41.20
CA ILE A 438 2.10 2.07 41.14
C ILE A 438 2.35 0.70 41.82
N GLY A 439 3.48 0.50 42.47
CA GLY A 439 3.75 -0.62 43.38
C GLY A 439 4.58 -1.78 42.79
N ALA A 440 5.47 -1.51 41.83
CA ALA A 440 6.43 -2.53 41.40
C ALA A 440 7.36 -2.96 42.52
N ASP A 441 7.30 -4.25 42.90
CA ASP A 441 8.10 -4.80 44.00
C ASP A 441 9.51 -5.16 43.49
N ILE A 442 10.53 -4.56 44.14
CA ILE A 442 11.92 -4.81 43.79
C ILE A 442 12.33 -6.27 43.97
N ALA A 443 11.73 -6.99 44.89
CA ALA A 443 12.00 -8.42 45.10
C ALA A 443 11.55 -9.25 43.90
N VAL A 444 10.59 -8.76 43.10
CA VAL A 444 10.11 -9.39 41.90
C VAL A 444 10.91 -8.94 40.69
N TRP A 445 10.99 -7.62 40.42
CA TRP A 445 11.56 -7.13 39.17
C TRP A 445 13.10 -7.12 39.12
N ASN A 446 13.80 -7.12 40.26
CA ASN A 446 15.26 -7.14 40.30
C ASN A 446 15.84 -8.57 40.25
N GLN A 447 15.16 -9.46 39.51
CA GLN A 447 15.62 -10.81 39.22
C GLN A 447 16.11 -10.88 37.76
N PRO A 448 17.06 -11.77 37.47
CA PRO A 448 17.47 -11.98 36.10
C PRO A 448 16.39 -12.74 35.31
N ASN A 449 16.14 -12.32 34.09
CA ASN A 449 15.27 -13.03 33.16
C ASN A 449 15.93 -14.33 32.63
N ALA A 450 15.27 -15.07 31.72
CA ALA A 450 15.77 -16.31 31.13
C ALA A 450 17.10 -16.15 30.38
N GLN A 451 17.48 -14.94 29.97
CA GLN A 451 18.77 -14.63 29.38
C GLN A 451 19.85 -14.29 30.43
N GLY A 452 19.49 -14.21 31.71
CA GLY A 452 20.40 -13.87 32.82
C GLY A 452 20.59 -12.37 33.00
N TRP A 453 19.68 -11.50 32.49
CA TRP A 453 19.78 -10.05 32.60
C TRP A 453 18.75 -9.48 33.55
N THR A 454 19.21 -8.61 34.46
CA THR A 454 18.34 -7.76 35.28
C THR A 454 17.98 -6.49 34.49
N PRO A 455 16.95 -5.72 34.90
CA PRO A 455 16.67 -4.40 34.29
C PRO A 455 17.89 -3.48 34.28
N LEU A 456 18.74 -3.52 35.30
CA LEU A 456 19.95 -2.71 35.36
C LEU A 456 20.98 -3.16 34.30
N ASP A 457 21.20 -4.47 34.15
CA ASP A 457 22.09 -5.01 33.08
C ASP A 457 21.65 -4.57 31.71
N ILE A 458 20.32 -4.55 31.46
CA ILE A 458 19.75 -4.13 30.17
C ILE A 458 20.09 -2.67 29.88
N VAL A 459 19.84 -1.75 30.83
CA VAL A 459 20.09 -0.31 30.61
C VAL A 459 21.58 0.07 30.62
N GLU A 460 22.44 -0.77 31.17
CA GLU A 460 23.90 -0.62 31.14
C GLU A 460 24.54 -1.25 29.88
N GLY A 461 23.74 -1.89 29.02
CA GLY A 461 24.21 -2.46 27.75
C GLY A 461 24.96 -3.78 27.92
N VAL A 462 24.74 -4.50 29.00
CA VAL A 462 25.35 -5.84 29.23
C VAL A 462 24.71 -6.90 28.33
N HIS A 463 23.44 -6.68 27.90
CA HIS A 463 22.70 -7.59 27.05
C HIS A 463 23.25 -7.62 25.62
N ARG A 464 23.17 -8.78 24.94
CA ARG A 464 23.61 -8.95 23.54
C ARG A 464 22.42 -8.75 22.58
N GLY A 465 22.57 -7.86 21.60
CA GLY A 465 21.57 -7.59 20.56
C GLY A 465 22.14 -6.70 19.45
N MET A 466 21.38 -6.47 18.37
CA MET A 466 21.85 -5.71 17.21
C MET A 466 22.07 -4.21 17.48
N ASN A 467 21.48 -3.64 18.52
CA ASN A 467 21.62 -2.22 18.89
C ASN A 467 21.77 -2.06 20.41
N VAL A 468 22.76 -2.75 20.99
CA VAL A 468 23.09 -2.64 22.42
C VAL A 468 23.71 -1.28 22.67
N GLN A 469 22.97 -0.38 23.30
CA GLN A 469 23.48 0.90 23.79
C GLN A 469 23.13 1.05 25.27
N SER A 470 24.08 1.51 26.05
CA SER A 470 23.80 1.94 27.42
C SER A 470 22.97 3.22 27.40
N ASN A 471 22.02 3.35 28.34
CA ASN A 471 21.21 4.55 28.51
C ASN A 471 21.40 5.12 29.94
N ALA A 472 22.26 6.11 30.07
CA ALA A 472 22.60 6.71 31.36
C ALA A 472 21.39 7.30 32.13
N PRO A 473 20.41 7.99 31.48
CA PRO A 473 19.21 8.46 32.19
C PRO A 473 18.42 7.32 32.81
N THR A 474 18.13 6.26 32.03
CA THR A 474 17.34 5.11 32.55
C THR A 474 18.15 4.32 33.60
N ALA A 475 19.44 4.12 33.39
CA ALA A 475 20.30 3.50 34.40
C ALA A 475 20.29 4.30 35.73
N THR A 476 20.30 5.62 35.64
CA THR A 476 20.18 6.50 36.82
C THR A 476 18.84 6.32 37.51
N ALA A 477 17.74 6.25 36.76
CA ALA A 477 16.41 6.02 37.33
C ALA A 477 16.34 4.64 38.01
N VAL A 478 16.79 3.55 37.35
CA VAL A 478 16.80 2.20 37.95
C VAL A 478 17.66 2.18 39.22
N ARG A 479 18.86 2.77 39.20
CA ARG A 479 19.72 2.85 40.40
C ARG A 479 19.09 3.68 41.53
N SER A 480 18.35 4.74 41.21
CA SER A 480 17.64 5.59 42.15
C SER A 480 16.55 4.80 42.90
N VAL A 481 15.69 4.09 42.12
CA VAL A 481 14.60 3.30 42.71
C VAL A 481 15.14 2.12 43.54
N MET A 482 16.26 1.49 43.14
CA MET A 482 16.94 0.46 43.93
C MET A 482 17.39 1.02 45.28
N LYS A 483 18.03 2.21 45.30
CA LYS A 483 18.49 2.86 46.54
C LYS A 483 17.33 3.20 47.48
N VAL A 484 16.22 3.73 46.92
CA VAL A 484 15.00 4.04 47.72
C VAL A 484 14.44 2.77 48.35
N ALA A 485 14.49 1.64 47.66
CA ALA A 485 14.08 0.34 48.17
C ALA A 485 15.13 -0.35 49.10
N GLY A 486 16.23 0.32 49.41
CA GLY A 486 17.27 -0.22 50.30
C GLY A 486 18.21 -1.26 49.68
N VAL A 487 18.17 -1.40 48.35
CA VAL A 487 19.06 -2.30 47.60
C VAL A 487 20.27 -1.52 47.09
N VAL A 488 21.47 -2.01 47.40
CA VAL A 488 22.70 -1.39 46.90
C VAL A 488 22.94 -1.83 45.47
N PRO A 489 22.83 -0.90 44.48
CA PRO A 489 23.10 -1.27 43.07
C PRO A 489 24.59 -1.67 42.94
N PRO A 490 24.93 -2.64 42.07
CA PRO A 490 26.32 -2.95 41.73
C PRO A 490 27.06 -1.70 41.22
N ALA A 491 28.39 -1.66 41.41
CA ALA A 491 29.19 -0.58 40.82
C ALA A 491 29.00 -0.57 39.30
N GLY A 492 28.72 0.61 38.73
CA GLY A 492 28.55 0.74 37.26
C GLY A 492 29.83 0.37 36.55
N ASN A 493 29.69 -0.29 35.42
CA ASN A 493 30.80 -0.57 34.49
C ASN A 493 31.25 0.69 33.78
#